data_eb302c2a40a8b74aa660191c995697db
#
_entry.id   eb302c2a40a8b74aa660191c995697db
#
_cell.length_a   1.000
_cell.length_b   1.000
_cell.length_c   1.000
_cell.angle_alpha   90.00
_cell.angle_beta   90.00
_cell.angle_gamma   90.00
#
_symmetry.space_group_name_H-M   'P 1'
#
loop_
_entity.id
_entity.type
_entity.pdbx_description
1 polymer ?
#
loop_
_entity_poly.entity_id
_entity_poly.type
_entity_poly.pdbx_seq_one_letter_code
_entity_poly.pdbx_strand_id
1 'polypeptide(L)'
;MARRREQVLDAALEVLGSEGARRLTYQAVDTAAGVPSGTTSNYFRNRAALVDGLVDHLLTLEHHDWERVTAGAAPTDVGELADEVTRFLRHATGPARARTAARFALRLESTARPELRAALARGREAATARGTEWLRHLGSATPRRHCEILLDHLDGAAFRQLTFPADDFDPRPGIHGLLNGLLG
;
A
#
# COMPACT_ATOMS: atom_id res chain seq x y z
N MET A 1 5.31 -16.72 -19.34
CA MET A 1 3.89 -16.36 -19.11
C MET A 1 3.71 -15.53 -17.83
N ALA A 2 4.37 -15.81 -16.71
CA ALA A 2 4.29 -15.03 -15.48
C ALA A 2 4.61 -13.54 -15.69
N ARG A 3 5.75 -13.22 -16.27
CA ARG A 3 6.20 -11.84 -16.50
C ARG A 3 5.21 -10.96 -17.28
N ARG A 4 4.45 -11.53 -18.25
CA ARG A 4 3.44 -10.78 -19.01
C ARG A 4 2.17 -10.52 -18.18
N ARG A 5 1.79 -11.46 -17.32
CA ARG A 5 0.68 -11.26 -16.39
C ARG A 5 0.99 -10.17 -15.37
N GLU A 6 2.21 -10.14 -14.83
CA GLU A 6 2.68 -9.09 -13.92
C GLU A 6 2.69 -7.71 -14.62
N GLN A 7 3.20 -7.63 -15.85
CA GLN A 7 3.16 -6.40 -16.67
C GLN A 7 1.73 -5.85 -16.84
N VAL A 8 0.75 -6.71 -17.07
CA VAL A 8 -0.67 -6.32 -17.15
C VAL A 8 -1.19 -5.84 -15.80
N LEU A 9 -0.81 -6.48 -14.70
CA LEU A 9 -1.23 -6.07 -13.35
C LEU A 9 -0.57 -4.75 -12.92
N ASP A 10 0.70 -4.52 -13.24
CA ASP A 10 1.38 -3.24 -13.00
C ASP A 10 0.65 -2.10 -13.73
N ALA A 11 0.36 -2.29 -15.01
CA ALA A 11 -0.37 -1.32 -15.81
C ALA A 11 -1.80 -1.08 -15.29
N ALA A 12 -2.47 -2.13 -14.83
CA ALA A 12 -3.82 -2.02 -14.28
C ALA A 12 -3.84 -1.27 -12.94
N LEU A 13 -2.82 -1.44 -12.08
CA LEU A 13 -2.64 -0.64 -10.86
C LEU A 13 -2.37 0.84 -11.21
N GLU A 14 -1.56 1.09 -12.24
CA GLU A 14 -1.29 2.45 -12.72
C GLU A 14 -2.56 3.13 -13.24
N VAL A 15 -3.33 2.47 -14.11
CA VAL A 15 -4.62 2.99 -14.60
C VAL A 15 -5.60 3.23 -13.47
N LEU A 16 -5.73 2.28 -12.52
CA LEU A 16 -6.62 2.42 -11.38
C LEU A 16 -6.25 3.61 -10.49
N GLY A 17 -4.97 3.78 -10.21
CA GLY A 17 -4.48 4.82 -9.30
C GLY A 17 -4.43 6.21 -9.91
N SER A 18 -4.13 6.32 -11.21
CA SER A 18 -3.96 7.60 -11.90
C SER A 18 -5.24 8.09 -12.58
N GLU A 19 -6.07 7.18 -13.11
CA GLU A 19 -7.27 7.53 -13.88
C GLU A 19 -8.59 7.13 -13.17
N GLY A 20 -8.50 6.32 -12.12
CA GLY A 20 -9.64 5.89 -11.31
C GLY A 20 -10.38 4.66 -11.83
N ALA A 21 -11.29 4.14 -10.99
CA ALA A 21 -11.96 2.85 -11.22
C ALA A 21 -12.84 2.79 -12.49
N ARG A 22 -13.38 3.92 -12.94
CA ARG A 22 -14.20 3.98 -14.17
C ARG A 22 -13.36 3.76 -15.43
N ARG A 23 -12.08 4.11 -15.39
CA ARG A 23 -11.14 3.95 -16.51
C ARG A 23 -10.49 2.57 -16.54
N LEU A 24 -10.61 1.78 -15.49
CA LEU A 24 -10.07 0.41 -15.44
C LEU A 24 -10.86 -0.52 -16.38
N THR A 25 -10.51 -0.47 -17.65
CA THR A 25 -11.04 -1.35 -18.71
C THR A 25 -9.92 -2.20 -19.28
N TYR A 26 -10.23 -3.36 -19.86
CA TYR A 26 -9.23 -4.23 -20.49
C TYR A 26 -8.43 -3.52 -21.57
N GLN A 27 -9.12 -2.71 -22.39
CA GLN A 27 -8.46 -1.95 -23.45
C GLN A 27 -7.48 -0.90 -22.88
N ALA A 28 -7.87 -0.17 -21.82
CA ALA A 28 -6.99 0.80 -21.18
C ALA A 28 -5.76 0.12 -20.57
N VAL A 29 -5.96 -1.03 -19.94
CA VAL A 29 -4.87 -1.83 -19.36
C VAL A 29 -3.94 -2.36 -20.46
N ASP A 30 -4.46 -2.94 -21.55
CA ASP A 30 -3.66 -3.43 -22.66
C ASP A 30 -2.80 -2.29 -23.27
N THR A 31 -3.41 -1.11 -23.44
CA THR A 31 -2.72 0.08 -23.95
C THR A 31 -1.61 0.55 -23.01
N ALA A 32 -1.92 0.68 -21.71
CA ALA A 32 -0.95 1.11 -20.70
C ALA A 32 0.19 0.10 -20.53
N ALA A 33 -0.12 -1.20 -20.64
CA ALA A 33 0.87 -2.27 -20.58
C ALA A 33 1.74 -2.39 -21.87
N GLY A 34 1.36 -1.73 -22.96
CA GLY A 34 2.05 -1.89 -24.25
C GLY A 34 1.94 -3.31 -24.81
N VAL A 35 0.78 -3.96 -24.62
CA VAL A 35 0.53 -5.33 -25.05
C VAL A 35 -0.58 -5.39 -26.13
N PRO A 36 -0.63 -6.47 -26.95
CA PRO A 36 -1.71 -6.65 -27.92
C PRO A 36 -3.09 -6.61 -27.27
N SER A 37 -4.07 -6.00 -27.97
CA SER A 37 -5.47 -5.98 -27.53
C SER A 37 -5.99 -7.39 -27.26
N GLY A 38 -6.74 -7.56 -26.14
CA GLY A 38 -7.24 -8.85 -25.69
C GLY A 38 -6.29 -9.61 -24.75
N THR A 39 -5.06 -9.09 -24.51
CA THR A 39 -4.11 -9.73 -23.59
C THR A 39 -4.67 -9.81 -22.17
N THR A 40 -5.23 -8.70 -21.66
CA THR A 40 -5.81 -8.66 -20.33
C THR A 40 -6.98 -9.65 -20.18
N SER A 41 -7.87 -9.73 -21.18
CA SER A 41 -9.00 -10.65 -21.16
C SER A 41 -8.60 -12.14 -21.23
N ASN A 42 -7.42 -12.44 -21.79
CA ASN A 42 -6.87 -13.80 -21.80
C ASN A 42 -6.42 -14.25 -20.38
N TYR A 43 -5.99 -13.31 -19.52
CA TYR A 43 -5.59 -13.61 -18.14
C TYR A 43 -6.75 -13.50 -17.15
N PHE A 44 -7.70 -12.61 -17.40
CA PHE A 44 -8.77 -12.28 -16.47
C PHE A 44 -10.14 -12.33 -17.18
N ARG A 45 -10.89 -13.40 -16.95
CA ARG A 45 -12.19 -13.68 -17.64
C ARG A 45 -13.26 -12.61 -17.39
N ASN A 46 -13.19 -11.86 -16.30
CA ASN A 46 -14.11 -10.79 -15.95
C ASN A 46 -13.42 -9.76 -15.04
N ARG A 47 -14.12 -8.61 -14.79
CA ARG A 47 -13.62 -7.54 -13.94
C ARG A 47 -13.30 -8.00 -12.51
N ALA A 48 -14.12 -8.89 -11.94
CA ALA A 48 -13.88 -9.41 -10.59
C ALA A 48 -12.53 -10.13 -10.51
N ALA A 49 -12.25 -11.03 -11.46
CA ALA A 49 -10.97 -11.73 -11.54
C ALA A 49 -9.77 -10.80 -11.72
N LEU A 50 -9.93 -9.70 -12.49
CA LEU A 50 -8.89 -8.68 -12.61
C LEU A 50 -8.65 -7.97 -11.26
N VAL A 51 -9.72 -7.55 -10.59
CA VAL A 51 -9.63 -6.87 -9.28
C VAL A 51 -9.02 -7.77 -8.22
N ASP A 52 -9.39 -9.06 -8.18
CA ASP A 52 -8.78 -10.03 -7.27
C ASP A 52 -7.28 -10.18 -7.54
N GLY A 53 -6.90 -10.29 -8.82
CA GLY A 53 -5.48 -10.33 -9.21
C GLY A 53 -4.73 -9.04 -8.86
N LEU A 54 -5.39 -7.87 -8.94
CA LEU A 54 -4.79 -6.59 -8.52
C LEU A 54 -4.49 -6.55 -7.04
N VAL A 55 -5.38 -7.06 -6.18
CA VAL A 55 -5.14 -7.10 -4.73
C VAL A 55 -3.96 -7.98 -4.39
N ASP A 56 -3.89 -9.19 -4.92
CA ASP A 56 -2.80 -10.11 -4.65
C ASP A 56 -1.45 -9.51 -5.12
N HIS A 57 -1.45 -8.89 -6.30
CA HIS A 57 -0.26 -8.26 -6.86
C HIS A 57 0.17 -7.02 -6.05
N LEU A 58 -0.78 -6.17 -5.66
CA LEU A 58 -0.54 -5.01 -4.81
C LEU A 58 0.10 -5.39 -3.48
N LEU A 59 -0.44 -6.41 -2.79
CA LEU A 59 0.10 -6.90 -1.52
C LEU A 59 1.53 -7.44 -1.66
N THR A 60 1.82 -8.10 -2.78
CA THR A 60 3.17 -8.57 -3.09
C THR A 60 4.13 -7.39 -3.30
N LEU A 61 3.73 -6.38 -4.06
CA LEU A 61 4.55 -5.18 -4.28
C LEU A 61 4.77 -4.38 -3.00
N GLU A 62 3.74 -4.21 -2.16
CA GLU A 62 3.86 -3.51 -0.88
C GLU A 62 4.82 -4.24 0.08
N HIS A 63 4.80 -5.57 0.09
CA HIS A 63 5.74 -6.37 0.86
C HIS A 63 7.18 -6.14 0.39
N HIS A 64 7.44 -6.22 -0.91
CA HIS A 64 8.77 -5.97 -1.47
C HIS A 64 9.24 -4.52 -1.26
N ASP A 65 8.35 -3.54 -1.39
CA ASP A 65 8.68 -2.14 -1.12
C ASP A 65 9.07 -1.93 0.34
N TRP A 66 8.32 -2.55 1.26
CA TRP A 66 8.66 -2.52 2.68
C TRP A 66 10.05 -3.09 2.95
N GLU A 67 10.34 -4.32 2.49
CA GLU A 67 11.64 -4.96 2.68
C GLU A 67 12.79 -4.12 2.11
N ARG A 68 12.59 -3.53 0.94
CA ARG A 68 13.60 -2.69 0.28
C ARG A 68 13.84 -1.37 1.01
N VAL A 69 12.78 -0.72 1.49
CA VAL A 69 12.86 0.62 2.11
C VAL A 69 13.40 0.54 3.53
N THR A 70 13.06 -0.53 4.28
CA THR A 70 13.47 -0.69 5.67
C THR A 70 14.78 -1.47 5.86
N ALA A 71 15.43 -1.88 4.77
CA ALA A 71 16.67 -2.69 4.79
C ALA A 71 16.60 -3.94 5.69
N GLY A 72 15.41 -4.36 6.11
CA GLY A 72 15.15 -5.58 6.87
C GLY A 72 15.63 -5.59 8.32
N ALA A 73 16.31 -4.54 8.81
CA ALA A 73 16.74 -4.44 10.20
C ALA A 73 15.61 -3.93 11.10
N ALA A 74 15.48 -4.50 12.30
CA ALA A 74 14.56 -3.96 13.30
C ALA A 74 15.13 -2.66 13.88
N PRO A 75 14.32 -1.59 14.01
CA PRO A 75 14.77 -0.34 14.63
C PRO A 75 15.13 -0.55 16.10
N THR A 76 16.17 0.12 16.55
CA THR A 76 16.71 0.01 17.92
C THR A 76 16.17 1.09 18.85
N ASP A 77 15.61 2.16 18.30
CA ASP A 77 14.96 3.24 19.04
C ASP A 77 13.80 3.88 18.27
N VAL A 78 13.10 4.81 18.93
CA VAL A 78 11.93 5.52 18.37
C VAL A 78 12.31 6.39 17.17
N GLY A 79 13.51 6.97 17.17
CA GLY A 79 14.00 7.80 16.09
C GLY A 79 14.22 7.01 14.81
N GLU A 80 14.89 5.85 14.93
CA GLU A 80 15.07 4.91 13.81
C GLU A 80 13.74 4.40 13.25
N LEU A 81 12.79 4.02 14.13
CA LEU A 81 11.45 3.63 13.69
C LEU A 81 10.74 4.77 12.93
N ALA A 82 10.83 6.01 13.45
CA ALA A 82 10.25 7.16 12.77
C ALA A 82 10.88 7.40 11.40
N ASP A 83 12.20 7.22 11.28
CA ASP A 83 12.92 7.37 10.01
C ASP A 83 12.52 6.29 8.99
N GLU A 84 12.45 5.01 9.42
CA GLU A 84 12.01 3.90 8.57
C GLU A 84 10.60 4.13 8.02
N VAL A 85 9.67 4.44 8.90
CA VAL A 85 8.26 4.66 8.54
C VAL A 85 8.12 5.91 7.66
N THR A 86 8.91 6.96 7.92
CA THR A 86 8.95 8.17 7.08
C THR A 86 9.44 7.84 5.67
N ARG A 87 10.51 7.07 5.51
CA ARG A 87 11.01 6.63 4.19
C ARG A 87 9.95 5.86 3.43
N PHE A 88 9.29 4.91 4.12
CA PHE A 88 8.19 4.14 3.51
C PHE A 88 7.05 5.05 3.07
N LEU A 89 6.59 5.99 3.89
CA LEU A 89 5.49 6.89 3.57
C LEU A 89 5.85 7.83 2.41
N ARG A 90 7.07 8.37 2.38
CA ARG A 90 7.56 9.17 1.23
C ARG A 90 7.63 8.35 -0.05
N HIS A 91 8.08 7.09 0.02
CA HIS A 91 8.03 6.18 -1.14
C HIS A 91 6.60 5.95 -1.60
N ALA A 92 5.69 5.64 -0.68
CA ALA A 92 4.28 5.36 -0.98
C ALA A 92 3.55 6.57 -1.61
N THR A 93 3.88 7.80 -1.19
CA THR A 93 3.24 9.03 -1.71
C THR A 93 3.99 9.69 -2.87
N GLY A 94 5.19 9.23 -3.18
CA GLY A 94 6.03 9.68 -4.29
C GLY A 94 6.17 8.61 -5.37
N PRO A 95 7.26 7.83 -5.42
CA PRO A 95 7.49 6.83 -6.49
C PRO A 95 6.37 5.79 -6.64
N ALA A 96 5.72 5.40 -5.55
CA ALA A 96 4.62 4.43 -5.56
C ALA A 96 3.22 5.09 -5.49
N ARG A 97 3.11 6.40 -5.81
CA ARG A 97 1.87 7.18 -5.65
C ARG A 97 0.65 6.53 -6.31
N ALA A 98 0.75 6.10 -7.57
CA ALA A 98 -0.36 5.49 -8.28
C ALA A 98 -0.81 4.18 -7.61
N ARG A 99 0.13 3.33 -7.18
CA ARG A 99 -0.20 2.10 -6.43
C ARG A 99 -0.89 2.39 -5.10
N THR A 100 -0.44 3.42 -4.39
CA THR A 100 -1.06 3.84 -3.13
C THR A 100 -2.48 4.37 -3.36
N ALA A 101 -2.72 5.15 -4.42
CA ALA A 101 -4.05 5.59 -4.82
C ALA A 101 -4.95 4.39 -5.22
N ALA A 102 -4.41 3.42 -5.98
CA ALA A 102 -5.11 2.18 -6.32
C ALA A 102 -5.52 1.39 -5.06
N ARG A 103 -4.65 1.31 -4.04
CA ARG A 103 -4.98 0.70 -2.74
C ARG A 103 -6.20 1.33 -2.09
N PHE A 104 -6.27 2.66 -2.05
CA PHE A 104 -7.45 3.34 -1.49
C PHE A 104 -8.71 3.10 -2.32
N ALA A 105 -8.61 3.08 -3.66
CA ALA A 105 -9.73 2.75 -4.53
C ALA A 105 -10.25 1.32 -4.27
N LEU A 106 -9.34 0.33 -4.14
CA LEU A 106 -9.69 -1.06 -3.81
C LEU A 106 -10.29 -1.20 -2.41
N ARG A 107 -9.80 -0.44 -1.42
CA ARG A 107 -10.41 -0.40 -0.07
C ARG A 107 -11.84 0.13 -0.11
N LEU A 108 -12.11 1.17 -0.88
CA LEU A 108 -13.48 1.68 -1.05
C LEU A 108 -14.37 0.65 -1.77
N GLU A 109 -13.89 0.01 -2.83
CA GLU A 109 -14.63 -1.06 -3.52
C GLU A 109 -14.94 -2.24 -2.60
N SER A 110 -14.05 -2.55 -1.65
CA SER A 110 -14.21 -3.65 -0.69
C SER A 110 -15.38 -3.46 0.28
N THR A 111 -15.90 -2.24 0.45
CA THR A 111 -17.08 -2.00 1.30
C THR A 111 -18.31 -2.76 0.82
N ALA A 112 -18.40 -3.00 -0.49
CA ALA A 112 -19.50 -3.73 -1.14
C ALA A 112 -19.12 -5.17 -1.54
N ARG A 113 -17.84 -5.59 -1.30
CA ARG A 113 -17.32 -6.91 -1.75
C ARG A 113 -16.60 -7.62 -0.60
N PRO A 114 -17.28 -8.55 0.12
CA PRO A 114 -16.71 -9.24 1.29
C PRO A 114 -15.41 -10.01 0.99
N GLU A 115 -15.30 -10.66 -0.17
CA GLU A 115 -14.11 -11.40 -0.60
C GLU A 115 -12.90 -10.48 -0.79
N LEU A 116 -13.09 -9.31 -1.37
CA LEU A 116 -12.06 -8.30 -1.54
C LEU A 116 -11.61 -7.73 -0.18
N ARG A 117 -12.58 -7.50 0.72
CA ARG A 117 -12.32 -7.07 2.09
C ARG A 117 -11.45 -8.08 2.83
N ALA A 118 -11.73 -9.39 2.70
CA ALA A 118 -10.95 -10.43 3.34
C ALA A 118 -9.50 -10.47 2.84
N ALA A 119 -9.28 -10.28 1.53
CA ALA A 119 -7.94 -10.22 0.95
C ALA A 119 -7.13 -9.01 1.47
N LEU A 120 -7.73 -7.82 1.45
CA LEU A 120 -7.10 -6.60 1.99
C LEU A 120 -6.85 -6.68 3.49
N ALA A 121 -7.75 -7.33 4.25
CA ALA A 121 -7.58 -7.54 5.69
C ALA A 121 -6.35 -8.41 6.00
N ARG A 122 -6.06 -9.44 5.19
CA ARG A 122 -4.83 -10.24 5.36
C ARG A 122 -3.56 -9.39 5.18
N GLY A 123 -3.54 -8.49 4.20
CA GLY A 123 -2.42 -7.55 4.02
C GLY A 123 -2.25 -6.61 5.21
N ARG A 124 -3.36 -6.04 5.72
CA ARG A 124 -3.35 -5.22 6.94
C ARG A 124 -2.83 -6.00 8.13
N GLU A 125 -3.29 -7.24 8.33
CA GLU A 125 -2.83 -8.09 9.43
C GLU A 125 -1.33 -8.40 9.34
N ALA A 126 -0.80 -8.67 8.15
CA ALA A 126 0.63 -8.89 7.95
C ALA A 126 1.47 -7.65 8.31
N ALA A 127 1.01 -6.45 7.94
CA ALA A 127 1.66 -5.19 8.33
C ALA A 127 1.57 -4.96 9.85
N THR A 128 0.41 -5.22 10.45
CA THR A 128 0.19 -5.10 11.90
C THR A 128 1.09 -6.06 12.68
N ALA A 129 1.19 -7.32 12.26
CA ALA A 129 2.04 -8.30 12.92
C ALA A 129 3.51 -7.84 12.96
N ARG A 130 4.03 -7.36 11.81
CA ARG A 130 5.41 -6.87 11.69
C ARG A 130 5.68 -5.66 12.59
N GLY A 131 4.84 -4.62 12.52
CA GLY A 131 4.98 -3.43 13.35
C GLY A 131 4.79 -3.73 14.84
N THR A 132 3.95 -4.71 15.19
CA THR A 132 3.78 -5.19 16.56
C THR A 132 5.09 -5.73 17.14
N GLU A 133 5.87 -6.51 16.35
CA GLU A 133 7.16 -7.02 16.79
C GLU A 133 8.16 -5.88 17.07
N TRP A 134 8.23 -4.90 16.18
CA TRP A 134 9.10 -3.74 16.37
C TRP A 134 8.74 -2.92 17.61
N LEU A 135 7.45 -2.62 17.78
CA LEU A 135 6.98 -1.87 18.95
C LEU A 135 7.16 -2.64 20.27
N ARG A 136 7.04 -3.97 20.24
CA ARG A 136 7.35 -4.82 21.40
C ARG A 136 8.83 -4.71 21.76
N HIS A 137 9.71 -4.78 20.77
CA HIS A 137 11.16 -4.63 20.96
C HIS A 137 11.53 -3.27 21.54
N LEU A 138 10.82 -2.22 21.15
CA LEU A 138 10.98 -0.86 21.69
C LEU A 138 10.28 -0.61 23.04
N GLY A 139 9.78 -1.64 23.71
CA GLY A 139 9.21 -1.54 25.07
C GLY A 139 7.75 -1.09 25.16
N SER A 140 7.02 -1.13 24.05
CA SER A 140 5.58 -0.79 24.07
C SER A 140 4.79 -1.64 25.04
N ALA A 141 3.95 -1.03 25.87
CA ALA A 141 3.06 -1.73 26.80
C ALA A 141 1.90 -2.46 26.07
N THR A 142 1.45 -1.94 24.92
CA THR A 142 0.38 -2.49 24.12
C THR A 142 0.75 -2.50 22.62
N PRO A 143 1.75 -3.33 22.19
CA PRO A 143 2.41 -3.19 20.89
C PRO A 143 1.43 -3.28 19.71
N ARG A 144 0.48 -4.22 19.75
CA ARG A 144 -0.52 -4.37 18.69
C ARG A 144 -1.40 -3.12 18.56
N ARG A 145 -1.90 -2.61 19.68
CA ARG A 145 -2.74 -1.41 19.67
C ARG A 145 -1.99 -0.17 19.18
N HIS A 146 -0.75 0.00 19.62
CA HIS A 146 0.11 1.10 19.16
C HIS A 146 0.43 0.97 17.66
N CYS A 147 0.63 -0.25 17.16
CA CYS A 147 0.80 -0.49 15.73
C CYS A 147 -0.45 -0.12 14.92
N GLU A 148 -1.63 -0.49 15.39
CA GLU A 148 -2.90 -0.12 14.74
C GLU A 148 -3.05 1.40 14.65
N ILE A 149 -2.78 2.13 15.74
CA ILE A 149 -2.81 3.60 15.77
C ILE A 149 -1.80 4.20 14.79
N LEU A 150 -0.57 3.68 14.77
CA LEU A 150 0.46 4.13 13.82
C LEU A 150 0.02 3.92 12.37
N LEU A 151 -0.49 2.74 12.04
CA LEU A 151 -0.95 2.43 10.68
C LEU A 151 -2.14 3.30 10.26
N ASP A 152 -3.06 3.62 11.17
CA ASP A 152 -4.17 4.54 10.90
C ASP A 152 -3.68 5.97 10.64
N HIS A 153 -2.69 6.42 11.41
CA HIS A 153 -2.03 7.72 11.17
C HIS A 153 -1.36 7.77 9.80
N LEU A 154 -0.63 6.72 9.42
CA LEU A 154 0.05 6.63 8.12
C LEU A 154 -0.94 6.60 6.95
N ASP A 155 -2.03 5.85 7.07
CA ASP A 155 -3.10 5.85 6.07
C ASP A 155 -3.71 7.25 5.91
N GLY A 156 -3.98 7.95 7.01
CA GLY A 156 -4.48 9.33 6.98
C GLY A 156 -3.51 10.30 6.32
N ALA A 157 -2.22 10.23 6.66
CA ALA A 157 -1.17 11.07 6.09
C ALA A 157 -0.98 10.79 4.59
N ALA A 158 -0.97 9.51 4.19
CA ALA A 158 -0.89 9.12 2.78
C ALA A 158 -2.10 9.63 2.00
N PHE A 159 -3.32 9.41 2.51
CA PHE A 159 -4.54 9.87 1.86
C PHE A 159 -4.56 11.38 1.68
N ARG A 160 -4.19 12.14 2.73
CA ARG A 160 -4.08 13.59 2.65
C ARG A 160 -3.08 14.03 1.57
N GLN A 161 -1.88 13.43 1.53
CA GLN A 161 -0.85 13.79 0.55
C GLN A 161 -1.25 13.41 -0.89
N LEU A 162 -2.06 12.38 -1.08
CA LEU A 162 -2.60 12.01 -2.39
C LEU A 162 -3.68 13.01 -2.87
N THR A 163 -4.53 13.49 -1.96
CA THR A 163 -5.68 14.33 -2.30
C THR A 163 -5.39 15.82 -2.24
N PHE A 164 -4.51 16.24 -1.34
CA PHE A 164 -4.05 17.61 -1.13
C PHE A 164 -2.52 17.65 -1.09
N PRO A 165 -1.84 17.47 -2.23
CA PRO A 165 -0.39 17.38 -2.28
C PRO A 165 0.26 18.68 -1.80
N ALA A 166 1.29 18.55 -0.96
CA ALA A 166 2.14 19.63 -0.50
C ALA A 166 3.58 19.35 -0.93
N ASP A 167 4.25 20.35 -1.51
CA ASP A 167 5.62 20.20 -2.01
C ASP A 167 6.63 20.02 -0.86
N ASP A 168 6.33 20.57 0.30
CA ASP A 168 7.12 20.50 1.54
C ASP A 168 6.68 19.34 2.47
N PHE A 169 6.04 18.30 1.92
CA PHE A 169 5.55 17.18 2.72
C PHE A 169 6.65 16.48 3.52
N ASP A 170 6.68 16.77 4.81
CA ASP A 170 7.50 16.08 5.79
C ASP A 170 6.65 15.40 6.87
N PRO A 171 6.44 14.09 6.79
CA PRO A 171 5.65 13.37 7.78
C PRO A 171 6.43 13.02 9.06
N ARG A 172 7.76 13.17 9.07
CA ARG A 172 8.64 12.72 10.16
C ARG A 172 8.27 13.32 11.52
N PRO A 173 8.07 14.65 11.68
CA PRO A 173 7.74 15.23 12.98
C PRO A 173 6.44 14.68 13.58
N GLY A 174 5.41 14.48 12.74
CA GLY A 174 4.12 13.89 13.15
C GLY A 174 4.27 12.43 13.59
N ILE A 175 4.99 11.63 12.82
CA ILE A 175 5.26 10.22 13.14
C ILE A 175 6.08 10.12 14.44
N HIS A 176 7.14 10.89 14.57
CA HIS A 176 8.00 10.87 15.77
C HIS A 176 7.24 11.33 17.02
N GLY A 177 6.42 12.40 16.91
CA GLY A 177 5.57 12.87 18.01
C GLY A 177 4.54 11.83 18.44
N LEU A 178 3.89 11.15 17.48
CA LEU A 178 2.97 10.05 17.76
C LEU A 178 3.67 8.90 18.49
N LEU A 179 4.81 8.44 17.99
CA LEU A 179 5.56 7.33 18.59
C LEU A 179 6.03 7.66 20.01
N ASN A 180 6.53 8.86 20.26
CA ASN A 180 6.89 9.29 21.62
C ASN A 180 5.68 9.29 22.57
N GLY A 181 4.51 9.75 22.10
CA GLY A 181 3.29 9.71 22.91
C GLY A 181 2.74 8.29 23.19
N LEU A 182 3.08 7.32 22.34
CA LEU A 182 2.66 5.91 22.53
C LEU A 182 3.63 5.11 23.41
N LEU A 183 4.92 5.46 23.39
CA LEU A 183 6.01 4.68 24.03
C LEU A 183 6.56 5.34 25.31
N GLY A 184 6.31 6.61 25.52
CA GLY A 184 6.66 7.37 26.73
C GLY A 184 5.55 7.34 27.73
#